data_7dad79c9e568052ddd4704e0a05c0371
#
_entry.id   7dad79c9e568052ddd4704e0a05c0371
#
_cell.length_a   1.000
_cell.length_b   1.000
_cell.length_c   1.000
_cell.angle_alpha   90.00
_cell.angle_beta   90.00
_cell.angle_gamma   90.00
#
_symmetry.space_group_name_H-M   'P 1'
#
loop_
_entity.id
_entity.type
_entity.pdbx_description
1 polymer ?
#
loop_
_entity_poly.entity_id
_entity_poly.type
_entity_poly.pdbx_seq_one_letter_code
_entity_poly.pdbx_strand_id
1 'polypeptide(L)'
;PQDSRKIVFFNDSCATVPEACAAASQSFGQKVILLAGGTDKGLDFLPLAKSLSGEDGSKFKPYEIYLLAGTGTDKLVPLLDERNVKFYGPFDSLSILLGMLKVNLMAENSTRVYGKPVNGQMLPVVFSPGATSFGMFTNEFDRGNKFKKMVKESF
;
A
#
# COMPACT_ATOMS: atom_id res chain seq x y z
N PRO A 1 -22.42 7.00 6.47
CA PRO A 1 -22.14 6.61 7.85
C PRO A 1 -20.68 6.87 8.14
N GLN A 2 -20.41 7.55 9.20
CA GLN A 2 -19.03 7.77 9.60
C GLN A 2 -18.48 6.45 10.12
N ASP A 3 -17.41 5.98 9.48
CA ASP A 3 -16.62 4.90 10.03
C ASP A 3 -16.02 5.43 11.34
N SER A 4 -16.37 4.83 12.45
CA SER A 4 -15.85 5.22 13.76
C SER A 4 -14.39 4.83 13.98
N ARG A 5 -13.80 4.06 13.05
CA ARG A 5 -12.37 3.77 13.06
C ARG A 5 -11.57 5.00 12.69
N LYS A 6 -10.50 5.20 13.42
CA LYS A 6 -9.53 6.23 13.09
C LYS A 6 -8.63 5.76 11.96
N ILE A 7 -8.62 6.48 10.85
CA ILE A 7 -7.67 6.23 9.75
C ILE A 7 -6.32 6.81 10.17
N VAL A 8 -5.28 5.98 10.15
CA VAL A 8 -3.92 6.38 10.55
C VAL A 8 -2.96 6.05 9.42
N PHE A 9 -2.22 7.04 8.96
CA PHE A 9 -1.23 6.91 7.89
C PHE A 9 0.15 6.67 8.47
N PHE A 10 0.83 5.64 7.97
CA PHE A 10 2.19 5.27 8.34
C PHE A 10 3.12 5.46 7.14
N ASN A 11 4.17 6.23 7.34
CA ASN A 11 5.15 6.52 6.30
C ASN A 11 6.39 5.64 6.48
N ASP A 12 6.46 4.58 5.67
CA ASP A 12 7.62 3.67 5.61
C ASP A 12 8.30 3.78 4.24
N SER A 13 8.49 5.02 3.77
CA SER A 13 9.10 5.30 2.47
C SER A 13 10.54 4.79 2.35
N CYS A 14 11.21 4.54 3.46
CA CYS A 14 12.55 3.94 3.48
C CYS A 14 12.55 2.44 3.17
N ALA A 15 11.39 1.78 3.09
CA ALA A 15 11.27 0.41 2.63
C ALA A 15 11.52 0.32 1.12
N THR A 16 12.76 0.10 0.73
CA THR A 16 13.21 0.09 -0.67
C THR A 16 13.38 -1.32 -1.24
N VAL A 17 13.09 -2.35 -0.46
CA VAL A 17 13.19 -3.75 -0.85
C VAL A 17 11.84 -4.47 -0.62
N PRO A 18 11.49 -5.45 -1.47
CA PRO A 18 10.20 -6.16 -1.36
C PRO A 18 9.95 -6.80 0.00
N GLU A 19 10.98 -7.37 0.63
CA GLU A 19 10.88 -8.02 1.94
C GLU A 19 10.50 -7.02 3.05
N ALA A 20 10.96 -5.78 2.95
CA ALA A 20 10.60 -4.74 3.91
C ALA A 20 9.12 -4.37 3.80
N CYS A 21 8.60 -4.29 2.58
CA CYS A 21 7.17 -4.07 2.33
C CYS A 21 6.32 -5.22 2.90
N ALA A 22 6.72 -6.46 2.63
CA ALA A 22 6.04 -7.64 3.17
C ALA A 22 6.01 -7.63 4.70
N ALA A 23 7.14 -7.35 5.34
CA ALA A 23 7.24 -7.25 6.79
C ALA A 23 6.34 -6.14 7.36
N ALA A 24 6.33 -4.96 6.71
CA ALA A 24 5.50 -3.84 7.14
C ALA A 24 4.02 -4.21 7.11
N SER A 25 3.55 -4.88 6.07
CA SER A 25 2.14 -5.25 5.94
C SER A 25 1.68 -6.23 7.02
N GLN A 26 2.60 -7.00 7.61
CA GLN A 26 2.31 -8.00 8.66
C GLN A 26 2.50 -7.46 10.09
N SER A 27 3.10 -6.28 10.26
CA SER A 27 3.58 -5.80 11.56
C SER A 27 2.51 -5.17 12.46
N PHE A 28 1.30 -4.96 11.96
CA PHE A 28 0.25 -4.22 12.67
C PHE A 28 -0.69 -5.10 13.49
N GLY A 29 -0.53 -6.43 13.45
CA GLY A 29 -1.43 -7.36 14.14
C GLY A 29 -2.86 -7.34 13.59
N GLN A 30 -3.08 -6.73 12.43
CA GLN A 30 -4.35 -6.64 11.72
C GLN A 30 -4.11 -6.36 10.25
N LYS A 31 -5.15 -6.48 9.43
CA LYS A 31 -5.09 -6.10 8.02
C LYS A 31 -4.88 -4.60 7.85
N VAL A 32 -4.13 -4.24 6.81
CA VAL A 32 -3.83 -2.85 6.47
C VAL A 32 -4.33 -2.51 5.06
N ILE A 33 -4.39 -1.23 4.74
CA ILE A 33 -4.40 -0.75 3.36
C ILE A 33 -2.95 -0.49 3.00
N LEU A 34 -2.45 -1.15 1.94
CA LEU A 34 -1.05 -1.07 1.53
C LEU A 34 -0.88 -0.19 0.29
N LEU A 35 0.02 0.77 0.39
CA LEU A 35 0.47 1.59 -0.74
C LEU A 35 1.91 1.18 -1.05
N ALA A 36 2.18 0.70 -2.26
CA ALA A 36 3.46 0.13 -2.62
C ALA A 36 3.83 0.41 -4.08
N GLY A 37 4.96 -0.12 -4.52
CA GLY A 37 5.41 -0.01 -5.90
C GLY A 37 6.44 1.09 -6.14
N GLY A 38 7.07 1.02 -7.28
CA GLY A 38 8.12 1.94 -7.72
C GLY A 38 9.14 1.27 -8.63
N THR A 39 10.36 1.79 -8.60
CA THR A 39 11.44 1.37 -9.49
C THR A 39 12.20 0.16 -8.93
N ASP A 40 12.42 -0.84 -9.80
CA ASP A 40 13.24 -2.02 -9.48
C ASP A 40 14.74 -1.68 -9.47
N LYS A 41 15.46 -2.32 -8.56
CA LYS A 41 16.92 -2.32 -8.52
C LYS A 41 17.52 -3.72 -8.64
N GLY A 42 16.86 -4.61 -9.39
CA GLY A 42 17.31 -5.99 -9.62
C GLY A 42 16.91 -6.97 -8.54
N LEU A 43 15.83 -6.69 -7.82
CA LEU A 43 15.36 -7.55 -6.72
C LEU A 43 14.25 -8.51 -7.18
N ASP A 44 14.06 -9.55 -6.36
CA ASP A 44 13.00 -10.54 -6.56
C ASP A 44 11.72 -10.10 -5.83
N PHE A 45 10.61 -9.96 -6.58
CA PHE A 45 9.31 -9.58 -6.05
C PHE A 45 8.43 -10.78 -5.69
N LEU A 46 8.88 -12.01 -5.95
CA LEU A 46 8.10 -13.21 -5.65
C LEU A 46 7.79 -13.36 -4.15
N PRO A 47 8.73 -13.15 -3.20
CA PRO A 47 8.41 -13.22 -1.78
C PRO A 47 7.32 -12.23 -1.36
N LEU A 48 7.32 -11.01 -1.91
CA LEU A 48 6.26 -10.03 -1.64
C LEU A 48 4.90 -10.52 -2.16
N ALA A 49 4.86 -11.03 -3.40
CA ALA A 49 3.61 -11.56 -3.97
C ALA A 49 3.05 -12.73 -3.16
N LYS A 50 3.92 -13.63 -2.68
CA LYS A 50 3.52 -14.74 -1.81
C LYS A 50 2.96 -14.26 -0.47
N SER A 51 3.56 -13.23 0.11
CA SER A 51 3.06 -12.63 1.35
C SER A 51 1.69 -11.99 1.14
N LEU A 52 1.53 -11.20 0.09
CA LEU A 52 0.28 -10.49 -0.20
C LEU A 52 -0.88 -11.43 -0.54
N SER A 53 -0.59 -12.59 -1.09
CA SER A 53 -1.59 -13.63 -1.38
C SER A 53 -1.89 -14.56 -0.20
N GLY A 54 -1.04 -14.55 0.82
CA GLY A 54 -1.09 -15.50 1.93
C GLY A 54 -0.51 -16.87 1.61
N GLU A 55 0.08 -17.07 0.43
CA GLU A 55 0.68 -18.35 0.00
C GLU A 55 1.83 -18.79 0.91
N ASP A 56 2.59 -17.85 1.47
CA ASP A 56 3.69 -18.10 2.39
C ASP A 56 3.25 -18.30 3.84
N GLY A 57 1.95 -18.34 4.11
CA GLY A 57 1.39 -18.44 5.46
C GLY A 57 1.21 -17.08 6.15
N SER A 58 1.47 -15.97 5.48
CA SER A 58 1.24 -14.63 6.05
C SER A 58 -0.20 -14.46 6.51
N LYS A 59 -0.36 -14.02 7.76
CA LYS A 59 -1.66 -14.02 8.45
C LYS A 59 -2.58 -12.91 7.99
N PHE A 60 -2.03 -11.74 7.63
CA PHE A 60 -2.80 -10.54 7.34
C PHE A 60 -2.64 -10.14 5.88
N LYS A 61 -3.55 -10.62 5.02
CA LYS A 61 -3.65 -10.10 3.65
C LYS A 61 -4.21 -8.68 3.71
N PRO A 62 -3.60 -7.70 3.01
CA PRO A 62 -4.13 -6.33 3.01
C PRO A 62 -5.61 -6.28 2.58
N TYR A 63 -6.35 -5.33 3.14
CA TYR A 63 -7.71 -5.04 2.66
C TYR A 63 -7.71 -4.62 1.20
N GLU A 64 -6.78 -3.73 0.87
CA GLU A 64 -6.58 -3.19 -0.47
C GLU A 64 -5.10 -2.90 -0.68
N ILE A 65 -4.70 -2.95 -1.95
CA ILE A 65 -3.35 -2.64 -2.39
C ILE A 65 -3.44 -1.57 -3.47
N TYR A 66 -2.68 -0.51 -3.33
CA TYR A 66 -2.56 0.58 -4.30
C TYR A 66 -1.11 0.64 -4.78
N LEU A 67 -0.90 0.59 -6.08
CA LEU A 67 0.44 0.49 -6.65
C LEU A 67 0.84 1.75 -7.41
N LEU A 68 2.02 2.28 -7.10
CA LEU A 68 2.70 3.28 -7.90
C LEU A 68 3.36 2.60 -9.11
N ALA A 69 3.26 3.23 -10.27
CA ALA A 69 3.92 2.77 -11.49
C ALA A 69 5.45 2.74 -11.31
N GLY A 70 6.09 1.86 -12.04
CA GLY A 70 7.53 1.71 -12.07
C GLY A 70 7.95 0.31 -12.50
N THR A 71 9.24 0.13 -12.78
CA THR A 71 9.77 -1.15 -13.25
C THR A 71 9.63 -2.27 -12.23
N GLY A 72 9.67 -1.94 -10.93
CA GLY A 72 9.40 -2.91 -9.86
C GLY A 72 7.94 -3.34 -9.85
N THR A 73 7.03 -2.41 -10.04
CA THR A 73 5.60 -2.70 -10.16
C THR A 73 5.32 -3.57 -11.38
N ASP A 74 6.01 -3.33 -12.50
CA ASP A 74 5.88 -4.14 -13.71
C ASP A 74 6.27 -5.61 -13.47
N LYS A 75 7.16 -5.88 -12.54
CA LYS A 75 7.50 -7.25 -12.11
C LYS A 75 6.47 -7.83 -11.14
N LEU A 76 5.94 -7.01 -10.25
CA LEU A 76 5.02 -7.44 -9.21
C LEU A 76 3.63 -7.79 -9.75
N VAL A 77 3.12 -6.99 -10.68
CA VAL A 77 1.74 -7.13 -11.21
C VAL A 77 1.46 -8.52 -11.78
N PRO A 78 2.29 -9.12 -12.65
CA PRO A 78 2.04 -10.47 -13.15
C PRO A 78 2.00 -11.52 -12.04
N LEU A 79 2.83 -11.37 -11.01
CA LEU A 79 2.87 -12.28 -9.87
C LEU A 79 1.61 -12.19 -9.01
N LEU A 80 1.05 -11.01 -8.88
CA LEU A 80 -0.23 -10.79 -8.18
C LEU A 80 -1.39 -11.35 -9.00
N ASP A 81 -1.39 -11.12 -10.31
CA ASP A 81 -2.42 -11.63 -11.21
C ASP A 81 -2.47 -13.16 -11.21
N GLU A 82 -1.32 -13.83 -11.24
CA GLU A 82 -1.22 -15.30 -11.15
C GLU A 82 -1.84 -15.85 -9.87
N ARG A 83 -1.84 -15.05 -8.80
CA ARG A 83 -2.35 -15.42 -7.46
C ARG A 83 -3.74 -14.89 -7.18
N ASN A 84 -4.38 -14.27 -8.16
CA ASN A 84 -5.70 -13.64 -8.03
C ASN A 84 -5.75 -12.58 -6.92
N VAL A 85 -4.65 -11.88 -6.70
CA VAL A 85 -4.59 -10.75 -5.77
C VAL A 85 -5.00 -9.48 -6.49
N LYS A 86 -6.06 -8.83 -6.02
CA LYS A 86 -6.58 -7.60 -6.59
C LYS A 86 -5.78 -6.39 -6.09
N PHE A 87 -5.64 -5.39 -6.95
CA PHE A 87 -4.98 -4.12 -6.62
C PHE A 87 -5.56 -2.99 -7.46
N TYR A 88 -5.31 -1.77 -7.02
CA TYR A 88 -5.62 -0.55 -7.77
C TYR A 88 -4.33 -0.01 -8.39
N GLY A 89 -4.43 0.51 -9.59
CA GLY A 89 -3.28 1.05 -10.34
C GLY A 89 -2.77 0.08 -11.41
N PRO A 90 -1.50 0.22 -11.81
CA PRO A 90 -0.50 1.18 -11.33
C PRO A 90 -0.84 2.64 -11.62
N PHE A 91 -0.58 3.52 -10.66
CA PHE A 91 -0.80 4.95 -10.79
C PHE A 91 0.49 5.69 -11.15
N ASP A 92 0.39 6.66 -12.06
CA ASP A 92 1.55 7.41 -12.53
C ASP A 92 2.08 8.44 -11.53
N SER A 93 1.28 8.79 -10.53
CA SER A 93 1.70 9.70 -9.48
C SER A 93 1.10 9.34 -8.12
N LEU A 94 1.78 9.77 -7.07
CA LEU A 94 1.29 9.62 -5.70
C LEU A 94 -0.02 10.40 -5.49
N SER A 95 -0.16 11.56 -6.11
CA SER A 95 -1.38 12.36 -6.04
C SER A 95 -2.61 11.61 -6.57
N ILE A 96 -2.46 10.95 -7.73
CA ILE A 96 -3.54 10.16 -8.32
C ILE A 96 -3.87 8.96 -7.43
N LEU A 97 -2.85 8.27 -6.92
CA LEU A 97 -3.03 7.14 -6.02
C LEU A 97 -3.84 7.55 -4.77
N LEU A 98 -3.43 8.62 -4.12
CA LEU A 98 -4.11 9.11 -2.91
C LEU A 98 -5.54 9.61 -3.20
N GLY A 99 -5.77 10.17 -4.39
CA GLY A 99 -7.11 10.54 -4.85
C GLY A 99 -8.04 9.33 -4.93
N MET A 100 -7.57 8.22 -5.51
CA MET A 100 -8.35 6.99 -5.59
C MET A 100 -8.59 6.39 -4.19
N LEU A 101 -7.58 6.39 -3.34
CA LEU A 101 -7.71 5.94 -1.95
C LEU A 101 -8.81 6.74 -1.23
N LYS A 102 -8.81 8.05 -1.39
CA LYS A 102 -9.83 8.91 -0.76
C LYS A 102 -11.23 8.57 -1.23
N VAL A 103 -11.42 8.35 -2.54
CA VAL A 103 -12.71 7.94 -3.10
C VAL A 103 -13.18 6.62 -2.46
N ASN A 104 -12.30 5.64 -2.35
CA ASN A 104 -12.64 4.34 -1.79
C ASN A 104 -12.92 4.39 -0.29
N LEU A 105 -12.16 5.18 0.47
CA LEU A 105 -12.39 5.35 1.91
C LEU A 105 -13.73 6.03 2.21
N MET A 106 -14.21 6.90 1.33
CA MET A 106 -15.45 7.63 1.49
C MET A 106 -16.64 6.94 0.81
N ALA A 107 -16.44 5.79 0.15
CA ALA A 107 -17.50 5.07 -0.51
C ALA A 107 -18.51 4.50 0.51
N GLU A 108 -19.79 4.46 0.12
CA GLU A 108 -20.86 3.94 0.98
C GLU A 108 -20.67 2.48 1.37
N ASN A 109 -19.95 1.69 0.55
CA ASN A 109 -19.67 0.30 0.81
C ASN A 109 -18.35 0.06 1.56
N SER A 110 -17.75 1.09 2.14
CA SER A 110 -16.48 0.97 2.86
C SER A 110 -16.51 -0.08 3.98
N THR A 111 -17.64 -0.23 4.66
CA THR A 111 -17.83 -1.26 5.70
C THR A 111 -17.75 -2.68 5.16
N ARG A 112 -18.10 -2.89 3.88
CA ARG A 112 -17.98 -4.20 3.23
C ARG A 112 -16.52 -4.56 3.00
N VAL A 113 -15.70 -3.59 2.63
CA VAL A 113 -14.28 -3.79 2.32
C VAL A 113 -13.45 -3.92 3.60
N TYR A 114 -13.63 -2.98 4.54
CA TYR A 114 -12.76 -2.86 5.73
C TYR A 114 -13.38 -3.48 6.99
N GLY A 115 -14.55 -4.12 6.85
CA GLY A 115 -15.31 -4.65 7.97
C GLY A 115 -16.09 -3.56 8.72
N LYS A 116 -16.88 -3.99 9.69
CA LYS A 116 -17.68 -3.06 10.51
C LYS A 116 -16.77 -2.18 11.35
N PRO A 117 -17.07 -0.87 11.44
CA PRO A 117 -16.34 -0.01 12.36
C PRO A 117 -16.47 -0.49 13.80
N VAL A 118 -15.35 -0.53 14.49
CA VAL A 118 -15.32 -0.77 15.92
C VAL A 118 -14.79 0.49 16.58
N ASN A 119 -15.51 1.01 17.55
CA ASN A 119 -15.19 2.27 18.21
C ASN A 119 -13.78 2.22 18.82
N GLY A 120 -12.94 3.19 18.48
CA GLY A 120 -11.55 3.26 18.93
C GLY A 120 -10.57 2.37 18.16
N GLN A 121 -11.03 1.58 17.20
CA GLN A 121 -10.16 0.76 16.38
C GLN A 121 -9.49 1.60 15.27
N MET A 122 -8.22 1.31 15.01
CA MET A 122 -7.44 1.93 13.95
C MET A 122 -7.63 1.20 12.62
N LEU A 123 -7.71 1.96 11.52
CA LEU A 123 -7.55 1.46 10.16
C LEU A 123 -6.20 1.97 9.63
N PRO A 124 -5.16 1.13 9.58
CA PRO A 124 -3.84 1.58 9.15
C PRO A 124 -3.73 1.64 7.63
N VAL A 125 -3.26 2.78 7.13
CA VAL A 125 -2.85 2.97 5.74
C VAL A 125 -1.34 3.07 5.73
N VAL A 126 -0.67 2.08 5.14
CA VAL A 126 0.77 1.92 5.23
C VAL A 126 1.41 2.20 3.88
N PHE A 127 2.22 3.23 3.80
CA PHE A 127 3.06 3.53 2.64
C PHE A 127 4.42 2.86 2.81
N SER A 128 4.55 1.65 2.28
CA SER A 128 5.78 0.86 2.32
C SER A 128 6.08 0.38 0.90
N PRO A 129 6.80 1.18 0.10
CA PRO A 129 6.89 0.95 -1.35
C PRO A 129 7.50 -0.39 -1.75
N GLY A 130 8.47 -0.91 -1.02
CA GLY A 130 9.17 -2.16 -1.37
C GLY A 130 10.00 -2.03 -2.65
N ALA A 131 10.20 -0.83 -3.14
CA ALA A 131 10.92 -0.49 -4.35
C ALA A 131 11.60 0.87 -4.19
N THR A 132 12.55 1.18 -5.09
CA THR A 132 13.25 2.45 -5.02
C THR A 132 12.37 3.60 -5.49
N SER A 133 12.79 4.82 -5.14
CA SER A 133 12.08 6.06 -5.48
C SER A 133 12.52 6.69 -6.81
N PHE A 134 13.53 6.12 -7.46
CA PHE A 134 14.09 6.68 -8.70
C PHE A 134 13.04 6.75 -9.83
N GLY A 135 13.12 7.80 -10.63
CA GLY A 135 12.23 8.05 -11.74
C GLY A 135 11.00 8.91 -11.39
N MET A 136 10.45 8.78 -10.20
CA MET A 136 9.29 9.57 -9.75
C MET A 136 9.66 10.58 -8.64
N PHE A 137 10.67 10.27 -7.86
CA PHE A 137 11.17 11.09 -6.74
C PHE A 137 12.69 11.19 -6.80
N THR A 138 13.26 12.18 -6.12
CA THR A 138 14.71 12.37 -6.02
C THR A 138 15.38 11.24 -5.23
N ASN A 139 14.75 10.85 -4.10
CA ASN A 139 15.17 9.76 -3.23
C ASN A 139 14.02 9.33 -2.32
N GLU A 140 14.25 8.33 -1.46
CA GLU A 140 13.24 7.82 -0.54
C GLU A 140 12.79 8.84 0.50
N PHE A 141 13.65 9.79 0.87
CA PHE A 141 13.29 10.86 1.81
C PHE A 141 12.37 11.89 1.14
N ASP A 142 12.66 12.27 -0.11
CA ASP A 142 11.80 13.13 -0.92
C ASP A 142 10.42 12.47 -1.09
N ARG A 143 10.39 11.18 -1.41
CA ARG A 143 9.16 10.40 -1.51
C ARG A 143 8.35 10.43 -0.22
N GLY A 144 9.00 10.18 0.91
CA GLY A 144 8.34 10.22 2.21
C GLY A 144 7.81 11.59 2.61
N ASN A 145 8.57 12.64 2.30
CA ASN A 145 8.17 14.02 2.59
C ASN A 145 6.95 14.45 1.73
N LYS A 146 6.95 14.09 0.45
CA LYS A 146 5.81 14.35 -0.44
C LYS A 146 4.57 13.60 0.01
N PHE A 147 4.72 12.35 0.43
CA PHE A 147 3.63 11.56 0.98
C PHE A 147 3.00 12.24 2.20
N LYS A 148 3.81 12.63 3.18
CA LYS A 148 3.32 13.34 4.38
C LYS A 148 2.57 14.61 4.04
N LYS A 149 3.14 15.42 3.14
CA LYS A 149 2.54 16.68 2.71
C LYS A 149 1.18 16.44 2.05
N MET A 150 1.12 15.52 1.11
CA MET A 150 -0.11 15.21 0.38
C MET A 150 -1.20 14.64 1.28
N VAL A 151 -0.85 13.80 2.24
CA VAL A 151 -1.79 13.26 3.23
C VAL A 151 -2.38 14.39 4.07
N LYS A 152 -1.56 15.30 4.57
CA LYS A 152 -2.03 16.45 5.35
C LYS A 152 -2.95 17.37 4.57
N GLU A 153 -2.72 17.52 3.26
CA GLU A 153 -3.52 18.37 2.39
C GLU A 153 -4.83 17.69 1.95
N SER A 154 -4.88 16.36 1.90
CA SER A 154 -5.98 15.60 1.30
C SER A 154 -6.91 14.93 2.32
N PHE A 155 -6.42 14.69 3.51
CA PHE A 155 -7.10 13.99 4.61
C PHE A 155 -7.01 14.79 5.91
#